data_28aaf3c825bc6e731b701d8e1f2ecc1a
#
_entry.id   28aaf3c825bc6e731b701d8e1f2ecc1a
#
_cell.length_a   1.000
_cell.length_b   1.000
_cell.length_c   1.000
_cell.angle_alpha   90.00
_cell.angle_beta   90.00
_cell.angle_gamma   90.00
#
_symmetry.space_group_name_H-M   'P 1'
#
loop_
_entity.id
_entity.type
_entity.pdbx_description
1 polymer ?
#
loop_
_entity_poly.entity_id
_entity_poly.type
_entity_poly.pdbx_seq_one_letter_code
_entity_poly.pdbx_strand_id
1 'polypeptide(L)'
;MRKIYICAVAAVILVLSSVMLVLLNTAPANTTPRHYTYDIVNVYYHDKNAFTQGLVFENGVLYESTGLYGASTLRRVELETGEILKLYALPNQFFGEGVTIFNDRIVQLTWQAHKGFV
;
A
#
# COMPACT_ATOMS: atom_id res chain seq x y z
N MET A 1 23.92 -23.98 51.84
CA MET A 1 22.64 -24.38 51.20
C MET A 1 21.62 -23.22 51.12
N ARG A 2 21.29 -22.56 52.26
CA ARG A 2 20.26 -21.47 52.27
C ARG A 2 20.50 -20.31 51.29
N LYS A 3 21.75 -19.87 51.10
CA LYS A 3 22.11 -18.78 50.15
C LYS A 3 21.87 -19.16 48.67
N ILE A 4 22.11 -20.43 48.32
CA ILE A 4 21.89 -20.93 46.94
C ILE A 4 20.41 -20.94 46.60
N TYR A 5 19.54 -21.32 47.52
CA TYR A 5 18.09 -21.28 47.33
C TYR A 5 17.57 -19.84 47.15
N ILE A 6 18.11 -18.88 47.90
CA ILE A 6 17.73 -17.47 47.78
C ILE A 6 18.11 -16.92 46.41
N CYS A 7 19.32 -17.20 45.92
CA CYS A 7 19.76 -16.79 44.58
C CYS A 7 18.91 -17.45 43.47
N ALA A 8 18.57 -18.72 43.61
CA ALA A 8 17.73 -19.42 42.64
C ALA A 8 16.30 -18.83 42.58
N VAL A 9 15.69 -18.55 43.72
CA VAL A 9 14.37 -17.94 43.82
C VAL A 9 14.38 -16.52 43.19
N ALA A 10 15.40 -15.72 43.50
CA ALA A 10 15.55 -14.38 42.93
C ALA A 10 15.69 -14.42 41.40
N ALA A 11 16.46 -15.37 40.87
CA ALA A 11 16.60 -15.54 39.41
C ALA A 11 15.26 -15.90 38.73
N VAL A 12 14.49 -16.81 39.33
CA VAL A 12 13.17 -17.19 38.80
C VAL A 12 12.20 -16.01 38.82
N ILE A 13 12.18 -15.20 39.88
CA ILE A 13 11.34 -14.00 39.96
C ILE A 13 11.72 -13.00 38.87
N LEU A 14 13.01 -12.77 38.59
CA LEU A 14 13.49 -11.88 37.55
C LEU A 14 13.07 -12.38 36.14
N VAL A 15 13.16 -13.68 35.89
CA VAL A 15 12.73 -14.26 34.60
C VAL A 15 11.21 -14.13 34.46
N LEU A 16 10.43 -14.44 35.50
CA LEU A 16 8.97 -14.32 35.45
C LEU A 16 8.53 -12.86 35.26
N SER A 17 9.19 -11.90 35.90
CA SER A 17 8.88 -10.48 35.74
C SER A 17 9.23 -9.96 34.33
N SER A 18 10.35 -10.42 33.75
CA SER A 18 10.72 -10.05 32.36
C SER A 18 9.77 -10.67 31.35
N VAL A 19 9.35 -11.91 31.50
CA VAL A 19 8.35 -12.53 30.61
C VAL A 19 7.01 -11.81 30.72
N MET A 20 6.58 -11.48 31.94
CA MET A 20 5.34 -10.72 32.16
C MET A 20 5.40 -9.33 31.49
N LEU A 21 6.54 -8.65 31.61
CA LEU A 21 6.73 -7.35 30.94
C LEU A 21 6.64 -7.44 29.41
N VAL A 22 7.24 -8.48 28.82
CA VAL A 22 7.15 -8.74 27.36
C VAL A 22 5.70 -9.01 26.97
N LEU A 23 4.99 -9.87 27.67
CA LEU A 23 3.59 -10.19 27.38
C LEU A 23 2.66 -8.96 27.48
N LEU A 24 2.90 -8.08 28.45
CA LEU A 24 2.14 -6.83 28.56
C LEU A 24 2.38 -5.87 27.39
N ASN A 25 3.60 -5.86 26.82
CA ASN A 25 3.94 -5.00 25.69
C ASN A 25 3.54 -5.61 24.31
N THR A 26 3.26 -6.91 24.25
CA THR A 26 2.82 -7.58 23.02
C THR A 26 1.29 -7.71 22.91
N ALA A 27 0.53 -7.18 23.87
CA ALA A 27 -0.92 -7.15 23.77
C ALA A 27 -1.32 -6.40 22.48
N PRO A 28 -2.14 -6.98 21.60
CA PRO A 28 -2.58 -6.31 20.39
C PRO A 28 -3.31 -5.03 20.78
N ALA A 29 -2.88 -3.91 20.19
CA ALA A 29 -3.63 -2.67 20.35
C ALA A 29 -5.04 -2.90 19.81
N ASN A 30 -6.05 -2.79 20.69
CA ASN A 30 -7.46 -2.88 20.29
C ASN A 30 -7.81 -1.62 19.48
N THR A 31 -7.40 -1.60 18.21
CA THR A 31 -7.74 -0.51 17.28
C THR A 31 -9.10 -0.80 16.69
N THR A 32 -10.14 -0.16 17.22
CA THR A 32 -11.43 -0.09 16.54
C THR A 32 -11.22 0.57 15.17
N PRO A 33 -11.73 0.01 14.08
CA PRO A 33 -11.67 0.62 12.76
C PRO A 33 -12.23 2.04 12.81
N ARG A 34 -11.51 3.01 12.25
CA ARG A 34 -12.00 4.39 12.12
C ARG A 34 -12.94 4.45 10.92
N HIS A 35 -14.10 5.04 11.13
CA HIS A 35 -15.04 5.34 10.05
C HIS A 35 -14.83 6.79 9.61
N TYR A 36 -14.74 6.99 8.29
CA TYR A 36 -14.59 8.30 7.67
C TYR A 36 -15.73 8.52 6.68
N THR A 37 -16.14 9.77 6.52
CA THR A 37 -16.97 10.25 5.43
C THR A 37 -16.12 11.13 4.52
N TYR A 38 -16.66 11.53 3.37
CA TYR A 38 -15.98 12.42 2.44
C TYR A 38 -16.97 13.48 1.93
N ASP A 39 -16.41 14.63 1.56
CA ASP A 39 -17.11 15.68 0.83
C ASP A 39 -16.50 15.76 -0.58
N ILE A 40 -17.36 15.87 -1.60
CA ILE A 40 -16.92 16.03 -2.99
C ILE A 40 -16.49 17.48 -3.16
N VAL A 41 -15.20 17.71 -3.38
CA VAL A 41 -14.64 19.04 -3.60
C VAL A 41 -14.73 19.43 -5.06
N ASN A 42 -14.33 18.53 -5.98
CA ASN A 42 -14.35 18.75 -7.42
C ASN A 42 -14.68 17.46 -8.18
N VAL A 43 -15.15 17.61 -9.41
CA VAL A 43 -15.37 16.52 -10.35
C VAL A 43 -14.71 16.90 -11.69
N TYR A 44 -13.88 16.02 -12.21
CA TYR A 44 -13.11 16.25 -13.43
C TYR A 44 -13.46 15.24 -14.51
N TYR A 45 -13.14 15.57 -15.76
CA TYR A 45 -13.31 14.67 -16.89
C TYR A 45 -12.36 13.48 -16.77
N HIS A 46 -12.83 12.31 -17.18
CA HIS A 46 -12.05 11.09 -17.23
C HIS A 46 -12.38 10.30 -18.51
N ASP A 47 -11.39 9.61 -19.06
CA ASP A 47 -11.60 8.72 -20.22
C ASP A 47 -12.51 7.55 -19.82
N LYS A 48 -13.76 7.57 -20.28
CA LYS A 48 -14.76 6.53 -20.02
C LYS A 48 -14.39 5.14 -20.54
N ASN A 49 -13.41 5.05 -21.45
CA ASN A 49 -12.90 3.79 -22.00
C ASN A 49 -11.69 3.27 -21.22
N ALA A 50 -11.18 4.02 -20.25
CA ALA A 50 -10.13 3.55 -19.36
C ALA A 50 -10.70 2.50 -18.40
N PHE A 51 -10.15 1.30 -18.42
CA PHE A 51 -10.43 0.29 -17.41
C PHE A 51 -9.48 0.51 -16.23
N THR A 52 -9.75 1.56 -15.44
CA THR A 52 -8.89 2.02 -14.36
C THR A 52 -8.71 0.96 -13.28
N GLN A 53 -7.47 0.66 -12.93
CA GLN A 53 -7.08 -0.29 -11.90
C GLN A 53 -6.27 0.37 -10.78
N GLY A 54 -5.73 1.54 -11.02
CA GLY A 54 -4.98 2.28 -10.02
C GLY A 54 -4.85 3.74 -10.38
N LEU A 55 -4.88 4.59 -9.36
CA LEU A 55 -4.70 6.03 -9.46
C LEU A 55 -3.75 6.50 -8.36
N VAL A 56 -2.82 7.36 -8.71
CA VAL A 56 -1.99 8.10 -7.76
C VAL A 56 -1.80 9.53 -8.23
N PHE A 57 -2.03 10.48 -7.34
CA PHE A 57 -1.83 11.90 -7.62
C PHE A 57 -0.59 12.37 -6.89
N GLU A 58 0.36 12.96 -7.62
CA GLU A 58 1.59 13.49 -7.05
C GLU A 58 2.09 14.68 -7.86
N ASN A 59 2.48 15.73 -7.14
CA ASN A 59 3.06 16.96 -7.72
C ASN A 59 2.22 17.58 -8.86
N GLY A 60 0.88 17.63 -8.68
CA GLY A 60 -0.03 18.21 -9.67
C GLY A 60 -0.38 17.31 -10.86
N VAL A 61 0.08 16.06 -10.86
CA VAL A 61 -0.12 15.09 -11.95
C VAL A 61 -0.86 13.86 -11.47
N LEU A 62 -1.83 13.41 -12.24
CA LEU A 62 -2.51 12.13 -12.02
C LEU A 62 -1.82 11.03 -12.85
N TYR A 63 -1.41 9.96 -12.18
CA TYR A 63 -0.94 8.74 -12.83
C TYR A 63 -2.03 7.69 -12.76
N GLU A 64 -2.35 7.10 -13.88
CA GLU A 64 -3.40 6.10 -14.02
C GLU A 64 -2.84 4.81 -14.60
N SER A 65 -3.13 3.70 -13.94
CA SER A 65 -2.92 2.34 -14.45
C SER A 65 -4.23 1.77 -14.94
N THR A 66 -4.26 1.26 -16.16
CA THR A 66 -5.44 0.60 -16.72
C THR A 66 -5.19 -0.87 -16.96
N GLY A 67 -6.26 -1.68 -16.83
CA GLY A 67 -6.26 -3.10 -17.11
C GLY A 67 -6.68 -3.45 -18.54
N LEU A 68 -7.00 -4.72 -18.76
CA LEU A 68 -7.36 -5.44 -19.97
C LEU A 68 -6.14 -5.94 -20.76
N TYR A 69 -6.13 -7.25 -21.05
CA TYR A 69 -5.10 -7.86 -21.90
C TYR A 69 -5.08 -7.23 -23.29
N GLY A 70 -3.89 -6.84 -23.74
CA GLY A 70 -3.71 -6.15 -25.01
C GLY A 70 -4.09 -4.66 -25.05
N ALA A 71 -4.63 -4.12 -23.92
CA ALA A 71 -5.05 -2.72 -23.82
C ALA A 71 -4.59 -2.04 -22.52
N SER A 72 -3.85 -2.72 -21.68
CA SER A 72 -3.33 -2.16 -20.41
C SER A 72 -2.33 -1.04 -20.67
N THR A 73 -2.44 0.04 -19.90
CA THR A 73 -1.58 1.21 -20.01
C THR A 73 -1.16 1.75 -18.67
N LEU A 74 -0.04 2.49 -18.69
CA LEU A 74 0.31 3.46 -17.67
C LEU A 74 0.22 4.85 -18.29
N ARG A 75 -0.53 5.76 -17.67
CA ARG A 75 -0.82 7.09 -18.20
C ARG A 75 -0.38 8.15 -17.21
N ARG A 76 0.06 9.27 -17.76
CA ARG A 76 0.18 10.54 -17.06
C ARG A 76 -0.95 11.43 -17.57
N VAL A 77 -1.81 11.89 -16.68
CA VAL A 77 -3.06 12.58 -17.03
C VAL A 77 -3.07 13.96 -16.37
N GLU A 78 -3.50 14.97 -17.13
CA GLU A 78 -3.84 16.28 -16.59
C GLU A 78 -5.14 16.16 -15.79
N LEU A 79 -5.11 16.52 -14.51
CA LEU A 79 -6.24 16.27 -13.61
C LEU A 79 -7.50 17.01 -14.00
N GLU A 80 -7.39 18.30 -14.37
CA GLU A 80 -8.55 19.15 -14.59
C GLU A 80 -9.25 18.87 -15.93
N THR A 81 -8.49 18.56 -16.96
CA THR A 81 -8.99 18.34 -18.31
C THR A 81 -9.21 16.88 -18.67
N GLY A 82 -8.56 15.95 -17.95
CA GLY A 82 -8.54 14.53 -18.29
C GLY A 82 -7.64 14.21 -19.51
N GLU A 83 -6.85 15.18 -20.00
CA GLU A 83 -5.96 14.97 -21.13
C GLU A 83 -4.82 14.01 -20.79
N ILE A 84 -4.59 13.03 -21.69
CA ILE A 84 -3.48 12.08 -21.54
C ILE A 84 -2.20 12.75 -22.05
N LEU A 85 -1.37 13.21 -21.12
CA LEU A 85 -0.10 13.87 -21.41
C LEU A 85 0.98 12.89 -21.89
N LYS A 86 0.94 11.65 -21.36
CA LYS A 86 1.85 10.57 -21.75
C LYS A 86 1.20 9.22 -21.52
N LEU A 87 1.45 8.29 -22.42
CA LEU A 87 0.94 6.92 -22.36
C LEU A 87 2.05 5.92 -22.65
N TYR A 88 2.10 4.88 -21.85
CA TYR A 88 2.91 3.69 -22.08
C TYR A 88 1.99 2.47 -22.13
N ALA A 89 1.96 1.76 -23.25
CA ALA A 89 1.21 0.52 -23.39
C ALA A 89 2.02 -0.66 -22.83
N LEU A 90 1.40 -1.46 -21.97
CA LEU A 90 2.01 -2.70 -21.50
C LEU A 90 2.03 -3.74 -22.62
N PRO A 91 3.01 -4.69 -22.61
CA PRO A 91 2.96 -5.83 -23.51
C PRO A 91 1.64 -6.61 -23.33
N ASN A 92 1.09 -7.11 -24.43
CA ASN A 92 -0.28 -7.65 -24.53
C ASN A 92 -0.60 -8.78 -23.54
N GLN A 93 0.42 -9.51 -23.08
CA GLN A 93 0.28 -10.59 -22.11
C GLN A 93 0.09 -10.11 -20.65
N PHE A 94 0.15 -8.82 -20.38
CA PHE A 94 -0.01 -8.28 -19.03
C PHE A 94 -1.35 -7.55 -18.90
N PHE A 95 -1.98 -7.78 -17.77
CA PHE A 95 -3.12 -7.00 -17.31
C PHE A 95 -2.60 -6.05 -16.21
N GLY A 96 -2.65 -4.74 -16.45
CA GLY A 96 -2.20 -3.73 -15.50
C GLY A 96 -3.16 -3.63 -14.31
N GLU A 97 -2.60 -3.46 -13.13
CA GLU A 97 -3.32 -3.33 -11.86
C GLU A 97 -2.90 -2.06 -11.12
N GLY A 98 -2.83 -2.10 -9.81
CA GLY A 98 -2.48 -0.97 -8.97
C GLY A 98 -1.18 -0.27 -9.37
N VAL A 99 -1.14 1.03 -9.14
CA VAL A 99 0.02 1.89 -9.35
C VAL A 99 0.32 2.70 -8.09
N THR A 100 1.59 2.94 -7.84
CA THR A 100 2.06 3.85 -6.78
C THR A 100 3.35 4.52 -7.19
N ILE A 101 3.73 5.57 -6.46
CA ILE A 101 5.05 6.21 -6.59
C ILE A 101 5.82 5.94 -5.30
N PHE A 102 7.06 5.49 -5.47
CA PHE A 102 7.97 5.22 -4.37
C PHE A 102 9.41 5.55 -4.78
N ASN A 103 10.08 6.41 -4.01
CA ASN A 103 11.44 6.91 -4.30
C ASN A 103 11.58 7.43 -5.75
N ASP A 104 10.69 8.33 -6.17
CA ASP A 104 10.64 8.95 -7.51
C ASP A 104 10.49 7.95 -8.66
N ARG A 105 10.05 6.74 -8.37
CA ARG A 105 9.77 5.70 -9.37
C ARG A 105 8.30 5.33 -9.34
N ILE A 106 7.72 5.16 -10.52
CA ILE A 106 6.37 4.63 -10.67
C ILE A 106 6.47 3.11 -10.63
N VAL A 107 5.70 2.49 -9.73
CA VAL A 107 5.59 1.04 -9.63
C VAL A 107 4.18 0.64 -10.03
N GLN A 108 4.04 -0.15 -11.10
CA GLN A 108 2.79 -0.70 -11.59
C GLN A 108 2.77 -2.22 -11.42
N LEU A 109 1.71 -2.75 -10.84
CA LEU A 109 1.52 -4.18 -10.66
C LEU A 109 0.78 -4.80 -11.84
N THR A 110 0.85 -6.13 -11.95
CA THR A 110 0.09 -6.89 -12.94
C THR A 110 -0.73 -7.98 -12.28
N TRP A 111 -1.90 -8.27 -12.85
CA TRP A 111 -2.76 -9.36 -12.40
C TRP A 111 -2.18 -10.72 -12.80
N GLN A 112 -2.09 -11.63 -11.84
CA GLN A 112 -1.67 -13.05 -11.99
C GLN A 112 -0.29 -13.32 -12.64
N ALA A 113 0.34 -12.33 -13.25
CA ALA A 113 1.61 -12.53 -13.96
C ALA A 113 2.83 -12.56 -13.03
N HIS A 114 2.65 -12.30 -11.72
CA HIS A 114 3.72 -12.20 -10.71
C HIS A 114 4.84 -11.23 -11.13
N LYS A 115 4.47 -10.15 -11.81
CA LYS A 115 5.39 -9.12 -12.31
C LYS A 115 4.89 -7.72 -11.92
N GLY A 116 5.86 -6.82 -11.75
CA GLY A 116 5.64 -5.39 -11.66
C GLY A 116 6.59 -4.67 -12.63
N PHE A 117 6.19 -3.48 -13.05
CA PHE A 117 7.00 -2.57 -13.85
C PHE A 117 7.45 -1.41 -12.97
N VAL A 118 8.67 -0.91 -13.23
CA VAL A 118 9.26 0.24 -12.53
C VAL A 118 9.85 1.19 -13.56
#